data_e362ef010dd7550841ad39bdb89f9550
#
_entry.id   e362ef010dd7550841ad39bdb89f9550
#
_cell.length_a   1.000
_cell.length_b   1.000
_cell.length_c   1.000
_cell.angle_alpha   90.00
_cell.angle_beta   90.00
_cell.angle_gamma   90.00
#
_symmetry.space_group_name_H-M   'P 1'
#
loop_
_entity.id
_entity.type
_entity.pdbx_description
1 polymer ?
#
loop_
_entity_poly.entity_id
_entity_poly.type
_entity_poly.pdbx_seq_one_letter_code
_entity_poly.pdbx_strand_id
1 'polypeptide(L)'
;QLMGQEVLDPDHVEGEIERLPGLGLLPVSTRMTGEKVTRQVNFQLLESCRAVVPQGNSSPSNFNNQPSVPHFQLKGYEIHMGSTVPVEGASASPLNRLESGQCDGYIVDRTCMGTYIHGILDNPEFIDFLLEPFAGKLSEAAETFNYRQFKEEQYDKLADHVRQHVNLPLIYKILTDNN
;
A
#
# COMPACT_ATOMS: atom_id res chain seq x y z
N GLN A 1 -10.76 2.98 -2.81
CA GLN A 1 -12.17 3.40 -2.81
C GLN A 1 -12.55 4.01 -4.16
N LEU A 2 -11.99 5.18 -4.52
CA LEU A 2 -12.34 5.91 -5.75
C LEU A 2 -12.04 5.14 -7.06
N MET A 3 -11.14 4.19 -7.06
CA MET A 3 -10.87 3.34 -8.22
C MET A 3 -12.02 2.37 -8.52
N GLY A 4 -12.91 2.12 -7.54
CA GLY A 4 -14.07 1.27 -7.67
C GLY A 4 -15.14 1.84 -8.60
N GLN A 5 -16.28 1.15 -8.67
CA GLN A 5 -17.43 1.58 -9.45
C GLN A 5 -18.25 2.63 -8.72
N GLU A 6 -18.33 2.52 -7.40
CA GLU A 6 -19.06 3.45 -6.55
C GLU A 6 -18.58 3.45 -5.12
N VAL A 7 -18.87 4.54 -4.43
CA VAL A 7 -18.75 4.69 -2.99
C VAL A 7 -20.12 4.99 -2.42
N LEU A 8 -20.54 4.20 -1.45
CA LEU A 8 -21.82 4.30 -0.76
C LEU A 8 -21.59 4.82 0.66
N ASP A 9 -22.26 5.89 1.04
CA ASP A 9 -22.26 6.47 2.39
C ASP A 9 -23.68 6.71 2.93
N PRO A 10 -24.49 5.64 3.07
CA PRO A 10 -25.87 5.78 3.49
C PRO A 10 -26.04 6.25 4.94
N ASP A 11 -24.99 6.17 5.73
CA ASP A 11 -25.00 6.55 7.14
C ASP A 11 -24.34 7.93 7.36
N HIS A 12 -24.01 8.65 6.26
CA HIS A 12 -23.41 10.00 6.26
C HIS A 12 -22.13 10.11 7.11
N VAL A 13 -21.24 9.13 6.97
CA VAL A 13 -19.97 9.03 7.74
C VAL A 13 -18.98 10.09 7.31
N GLU A 14 -18.89 10.36 5.99
CA GLU A 14 -17.92 11.29 5.39
C GLU A 14 -18.57 12.53 4.77
N GLY A 15 -19.91 12.57 4.66
CA GLY A 15 -20.59 13.72 4.07
C GLY A 15 -22.09 13.52 3.85
N GLU A 16 -22.71 14.46 3.12
CA GLU A 16 -24.17 14.45 2.89
C GLU A 16 -24.59 13.63 1.65
N ILE A 17 -23.62 13.11 0.89
CA ILE A 17 -23.90 12.41 -0.36
C ILE A 17 -23.89 10.90 -0.12
N GLU A 18 -25.04 10.26 -0.22
CA GLU A 18 -25.21 8.82 0.05
C GLU A 18 -24.53 7.91 -0.98
N ARG A 19 -24.32 8.40 -2.21
CA ARG A 19 -23.73 7.61 -3.30
C ARG A 19 -22.94 8.49 -4.27
N LEU A 20 -21.69 8.11 -4.51
CA LEU A 20 -20.84 8.73 -5.51
C LEU A 20 -20.36 7.67 -6.54
N PRO A 21 -20.39 7.98 -7.83
CA PRO A 21 -19.74 7.12 -8.83
C PRO A 21 -18.22 7.15 -8.62
N GLY A 22 -17.57 5.99 -8.71
CA GLY A 22 -16.12 5.87 -8.75
C GLY A 22 -15.58 6.02 -10.16
N LEU A 23 -14.27 5.77 -10.31
CA LEU A 23 -13.57 5.83 -11.61
C LEU A 23 -13.84 4.60 -12.50
N GLY A 24 -14.44 3.52 -11.94
CA GLY A 24 -14.74 2.30 -12.68
C GLY A 24 -13.52 1.49 -13.12
N LEU A 25 -12.35 1.74 -12.56
CA LEU A 25 -11.11 1.04 -12.90
C LEU A 25 -11.04 -0.34 -12.28
N LEU A 26 -11.54 -0.48 -11.05
CA LEU A 26 -11.65 -1.76 -10.35
C LEU A 26 -13.12 -2.17 -10.26
N PRO A 27 -13.46 -3.44 -10.47
CA PRO A 27 -14.81 -3.93 -10.35
C PRO A 27 -15.20 -4.20 -8.88
N VAL A 28 -15.12 -3.17 -8.07
CA VAL A 28 -15.41 -3.19 -6.64
C VAL A 28 -16.35 -2.05 -6.26
N SER A 29 -17.11 -2.24 -5.18
CA SER A 29 -17.93 -1.22 -4.55
C SER A 29 -17.47 -1.02 -3.12
N THR A 30 -17.43 0.22 -2.66
CA THR A 30 -17.05 0.57 -1.29
C THR A 30 -18.26 1.09 -0.54
N ARG A 31 -18.50 0.56 0.66
CA ARG A 31 -19.46 1.12 1.61
C ARG A 31 -18.70 1.77 2.76
N MET A 32 -18.98 3.04 3.03
CA MET A 32 -18.46 3.74 4.20
C MET A 32 -19.06 3.14 5.47
N THR A 33 -18.24 3.04 6.52
CA THR A 33 -18.61 2.50 7.82
C THR A 33 -18.20 3.47 8.91
N GLY A 34 -18.93 3.51 10.03
CA GLY A 34 -18.57 4.36 11.18
C GLY A 34 -17.31 3.89 11.92
N GLU A 35 -16.76 2.73 11.59
CA GLU A 35 -15.56 2.19 12.20
C GLU A 35 -14.31 2.64 11.43
N LYS A 36 -13.47 3.42 12.13
CA LYS A 36 -12.15 3.80 11.60
C LYS A 36 -11.12 2.73 11.92
N VAL A 37 -10.57 2.14 10.88
CA VAL A 37 -9.39 1.28 11.00
C VAL A 37 -8.14 2.16 11.02
N THR A 38 -7.29 1.99 12.04
CA THR A 38 -5.97 2.64 12.14
C THR A 38 -5.03 1.64 12.79
N ARG A 39 -4.17 1.01 11.98
CA ARG A 39 -3.25 -0.02 12.48
C ARG A 39 -2.02 -0.16 11.58
N GLN A 40 -0.91 -0.57 12.18
CA GLN A 40 0.23 -1.10 11.43
C GLN A 40 -0.06 -2.55 11.02
N VAL A 41 0.41 -2.92 9.83
CA VAL A 41 0.16 -4.25 9.27
C VAL A 41 1.44 -4.85 8.71
N ASN A 42 1.60 -6.16 8.95
CA ASN A 42 2.51 -6.99 8.18
C ASN A 42 1.67 -7.76 7.15
N PHE A 43 2.18 -7.87 5.92
CA PHE A 43 1.42 -8.49 4.85
C PHE A 43 2.34 -9.18 3.83
N GLN A 44 1.75 -9.92 2.94
CA GLN A 44 2.41 -10.54 1.79
C GLN A 44 1.56 -10.35 0.53
N LEU A 45 2.23 -10.22 -0.61
CA LEU A 45 1.57 -10.29 -1.91
C LEU A 45 1.04 -11.71 -2.15
N LEU A 46 -0.17 -11.83 -2.66
CA LEU A 46 -0.74 -13.11 -3.01
C LEU A 46 -0.18 -13.60 -4.36
N GLU A 47 0.04 -14.92 -4.49
CA GLU A 47 0.53 -15.54 -5.73
C GLU A 47 -0.43 -15.35 -6.90
N SER A 48 -1.74 -15.23 -6.64
CA SER A 48 -2.72 -14.88 -7.65
C SER A 48 -2.37 -13.61 -8.42
N CYS A 49 -1.67 -12.66 -7.76
CA CYS A 49 -1.20 -11.42 -8.39
C CYS A 49 -0.06 -11.66 -9.38
N ARG A 50 0.75 -12.69 -9.16
CA ARG A 50 1.86 -13.07 -10.06
C ARG A 50 1.36 -13.84 -11.29
N ALA A 51 0.25 -14.59 -11.17
CA ALA A 51 -0.35 -15.36 -12.25
C ALA A 51 -1.08 -14.51 -13.31
N VAL A 52 -1.36 -13.24 -13.04
CA VAL A 52 -2.01 -12.29 -13.97
C VAL A 52 -1.02 -11.74 -15.03
N VAL A 53 0.18 -12.31 -15.15
CA VAL A 53 1.15 -11.94 -16.19
C VAL A 53 0.79 -12.69 -17.49
N PRO A 54 0.63 -11.99 -18.64
CA PRO A 54 0.63 -12.66 -19.94
C PRO A 54 1.96 -13.39 -20.09
N GLN A 55 1.94 -14.68 -20.34
CA GLN A 55 3.14 -15.50 -20.56
C GLN A 55 3.87 -15.04 -21.83
N GLY A 56 4.74 -14.05 -21.70
CA GLY A 56 5.78 -13.73 -22.66
C GLY A 56 7.07 -14.41 -22.20
N ASN A 57 7.47 -15.45 -22.91
CA ASN A 57 8.73 -16.21 -22.89
C ASN A 57 9.80 -15.75 -21.85
N SER A 58 9.56 -16.05 -20.59
CA SER A 58 10.59 -16.01 -19.56
C SER A 58 10.68 -17.37 -18.94
N SER A 59 11.84 -18.02 -19.07
CA SER A 59 12.12 -19.32 -18.45
C SER A 59 11.80 -19.28 -16.95
N PRO A 60 11.17 -20.31 -16.39
CA PRO A 60 10.91 -20.36 -14.96
C PRO A 60 12.25 -20.44 -14.22
N SER A 61 12.63 -19.37 -13.52
CA SER A 61 13.65 -19.48 -12.50
C SER A 61 13.17 -20.47 -11.45
N ASN A 62 13.98 -21.49 -11.18
CA ASN A 62 13.72 -22.55 -10.23
C ASN A 62 13.40 -22.01 -8.83
N PHE A 63 12.14 -21.76 -8.54
CA PHE A 63 11.68 -21.63 -7.16
C PHE A 63 11.38 -23.04 -6.66
N ASN A 64 12.24 -23.54 -5.77
CA ASN A 64 12.05 -24.78 -5.05
C ASN A 64 10.63 -24.85 -4.47
N ASN A 65 9.88 -25.88 -4.87
CA ASN A 65 8.60 -26.28 -4.29
C ASN A 65 8.79 -26.77 -2.84
N GLN A 66 9.02 -25.85 -1.91
CA GLN A 66 8.74 -26.10 -0.49
C GLN A 66 7.47 -25.34 -0.12
N PRO A 67 6.53 -25.96 0.65
CA PRO A 67 5.45 -25.22 1.26
C PRO A 67 6.06 -24.28 2.29
N SER A 68 6.45 -23.09 1.84
CA SER A 68 6.99 -22.07 2.71
C SER A 68 5.89 -21.56 3.63
N VAL A 69 6.14 -21.60 4.91
CA VAL A 69 5.39 -20.88 5.94
C VAL A 69 5.17 -19.45 5.41
N PRO A 70 3.93 -18.92 5.44
CA PRO A 70 3.64 -17.58 4.94
C PRO A 70 4.58 -16.58 5.59
N HIS A 71 5.50 -16.00 4.82
CA HIS A 71 6.47 -15.05 5.34
C HIS A 71 5.93 -13.64 5.09
N PHE A 72 5.28 -13.06 6.09
CA PHE A 72 4.79 -11.68 6.06
C PHE A 72 5.98 -10.73 6.21
N GLN A 73 6.60 -10.37 5.09
CA GLN A 73 7.82 -9.55 5.07
C GLN A 73 7.56 -8.07 4.81
N LEU A 74 6.42 -7.76 4.17
CA LEU A 74 6.09 -6.40 3.80
C LEU A 74 5.40 -5.69 4.97
N LYS A 75 5.65 -4.39 5.09
CA LYS A 75 5.11 -3.56 6.17
C LYS A 75 4.41 -2.34 5.63
N GLY A 76 3.36 -1.95 6.32
CA GLY A 76 2.62 -0.74 6.02
C GLY A 76 1.65 -0.39 7.14
N TYR A 77 0.70 0.46 6.86
CA TYR A 77 -0.35 0.80 7.80
C TYR A 77 -1.66 1.07 7.06
N GLU A 78 -2.76 0.81 7.72
CA GLU A 78 -4.11 1.09 7.23
C GLU A 78 -4.72 2.26 7.98
N ILE A 79 -5.31 3.20 7.24
CA ILE A 79 -6.17 4.27 7.75
C ILE A 79 -7.34 4.41 6.79
N HIS A 80 -8.49 3.83 7.13
CA HIS A 80 -9.69 3.93 6.32
C HIS A 80 -10.97 3.76 7.14
N MET A 81 -12.11 4.16 6.57
CA MET A 81 -13.44 4.04 7.15
C MET A 81 -14.42 3.32 6.20
N GLY A 82 -13.93 2.56 5.26
CA GLY A 82 -14.76 1.87 4.28
C GLY A 82 -14.46 0.38 4.19
N SER A 83 -15.48 -0.37 3.81
CA SER A 83 -15.37 -1.77 3.42
C SER A 83 -15.58 -1.91 1.92
N THR A 84 -14.59 -2.47 1.23
CA THR A 84 -14.61 -2.65 -0.23
C THR A 84 -14.78 -4.13 -0.56
N VAL A 85 -15.73 -4.41 -1.44
CA VAL A 85 -16.03 -5.78 -1.92
C VAL A 85 -16.14 -5.81 -3.44
N PRO A 86 -15.81 -6.95 -4.08
CA PRO A 86 -16.07 -7.12 -5.51
C PRO A 86 -17.56 -6.97 -5.82
N VAL A 87 -17.90 -6.37 -6.96
CA VAL A 87 -19.28 -6.42 -7.46
C VAL A 87 -19.60 -7.81 -7.95
N GLU A 88 -20.87 -8.19 -7.91
CA GLU A 88 -21.34 -9.52 -8.28
C GLU A 88 -20.90 -9.89 -9.71
N GLY A 89 -20.35 -11.09 -9.88
CA GLY A 89 -19.85 -11.56 -11.17
C GLY A 89 -18.53 -10.97 -11.64
N ALA A 90 -17.90 -10.13 -10.84
CA ALA A 90 -16.65 -9.47 -11.21
C ALA A 90 -15.42 -10.38 -11.04
N SER A 91 -14.45 -10.20 -11.95
CA SER A 91 -13.15 -10.88 -11.88
C SER A 91 -12.10 -9.91 -11.30
N ALA A 92 -12.03 -9.85 -9.97
CA ALA A 92 -10.96 -9.18 -9.26
C ALA A 92 -10.40 -10.13 -8.19
N SER A 93 -9.08 -10.22 -8.12
CA SER A 93 -8.39 -11.07 -7.13
C SER A 93 -7.90 -10.20 -5.96
N PRO A 94 -7.86 -10.73 -4.73
CA PRO A 94 -7.21 -10.03 -3.64
C PRO A 94 -5.73 -9.78 -3.95
N LEU A 95 -5.22 -8.59 -3.58
CA LEU A 95 -3.84 -8.19 -3.82
C LEU A 95 -2.91 -8.70 -2.72
N ASN A 96 -3.30 -8.49 -1.48
CA ASN A 96 -2.49 -8.76 -0.30
C ASN A 96 -3.20 -9.71 0.67
N ARG A 97 -2.42 -10.42 1.49
CA ARG A 97 -2.90 -11.11 2.70
C ARG A 97 -2.19 -10.55 3.91
N LEU A 98 -2.94 -10.07 4.87
CA LEU A 98 -2.46 -9.58 6.15
C LEU A 98 -2.09 -10.75 7.08
N GLU A 99 -1.23 -10.48 8.06
CA GLU A 99 -0.85 -11.44 9.11
C GLU A 99 -2.09 -11.94 9.91
N SER A 100 -3.13 -11.11 10.01
CA SER A 100 -4.43 -11.48 10.59
C SER A 100 -5.19 -12.55 9.79
N GLY A 101 -4.75 -12.88 8.58
CA GLY A 101 -5.42 -13.76 7.62
C GLY A 101 -6.43 -13.05 6.71
N GLN A 102 -6.75 -11.80 6.97
CA GLN A 102 -7.62 -10.98 6.12
C GLN A 102 -6.92 -10.65 4.80
N CYS A 103 -7.71 -10.50 3.73
CA CYS A 103 -7.21 -9.98 2.46
C CYS A 103 -7.41 -8.46 2.40
N ASP A 104 -6.48 -7.76 1.75
CA ASP A 104 -6.57 -6.35 1.43
C ASP A 104 -6.27 -6.09 -0.04
N GLY A 105 -6.95 -5.09 -0.56
CA GLY A 105 -6.76 -4.63 -1.93
C GLY A 105 -7.29 -5.60 -2.98
N TYR A 106 -7.35 -5.09 -4.19
CA TYR A 106 -7.79 -5.85 -5.36
C TYR A 106 -6.90 -5.56 -6.56
N ILE A 107 -6.70 -6.58 -7.37
CA ILE A 107 -5.97 -6.52 -8.63
C ILE A 107 -6.81 -7.14 -9.75
N VAL A 108 -6.90 -6.45 -10.88
CA VAL A 108 -7.44 -6.97 -12.14
C VAL A 108 -6.29 -7.42 -13.01
N ASP A 109 -5.27 -6.57 -13.15
CA ASP A 109 -4.02 -6.84 -13.86
C ASP A 109 -2.88 -5.98 -13.28
N ARG A 110 -1.67 -6.11 -13.84
CA ARG A 110 -0.47 -5.38 -13.40
C ARG A 110 -0.56 -3.87 -13.53
N THR A 111 -1.50 -3.35 -14.30
CA THR A 111 -1.71 -1.92 -14.53
C THR A 111 -2.86 -1.36 -13.70
N CYS A 112 -3.68 -2.23 -13.12
CA CYS A 112 -4.86 -1.84 -12.36
C CYS A 112 -4.97 -2.63 -11.05
N MET A 113 -4.57 -2.00 -9.98
CA MET A 113 -4.64 -2.52 -8.61
C MET A 113 -4.87 -1.40 -7.60
N GLY A 114 -5.41 -1.74 -6.44
CA GLY A 114 -5.65 -0.80 -5.34
C GLY A 114 -5.61 -1.50 -4.00
N THR A 115 -5.19 -0.79 -2.96
CA THR A 115 -5.02 -1.29 -1.60
C THR A 115 -5.35 -0.18 -0.60
N TYR A 116 -5.68 -0.56 0.62
CA TYR A 116 -5.77 0.35 1.77
C TYR A 116 -4.43 0.51 2.50
N ILE A 117 -3.43 -0.29 2.14
CA ILE A 117 -2.12 -0.25 2.80
C ILE A 117 -1.33 0.97 2.34
N HIS A 118 -1.15 1.93 3.23
CA HIS A 118 -0.22 3.04 3.07
C HIS A 118 1.22 2.57 3.29
N GLY A 119 2.18 3.21 2.63
CA GLY A 119 3.59 2.84 2.72
C GLY A 119 3.93 1.55 1.97
N ILE A 120 3.02 1.02 1.13
CA ILE A 120 3.27 -0.18 0.34
C ILE A 120 4.49 -0.01 -0.58
N LEU A 121 4.70 1.18 -1.12
CA LEU A 121 5.84 1.55 -1.97
C LEU A 121 7.17 1.72 -1.18
N ASP A 122 7.14 1.67 0.15
CA ASP A 122 8.36 1.67 0.97
C ASP A 122 9.02 0.28 1.01
N ASN A 123 8.38 -0.74 0.42
CA ASN A 123 8.86 -2.11 0.38
C ASN A 123 9.52 -2.40 -0.97
N PRO A 124 10.84 -2.68 -1.01
CA PRO A 124 11.57 -2.98 -2.25
C PRO A 124 10.93 -4.13 -3.04
N GLU A 125 10.46 -5.16 -2.36
CA GLU A 125 9.85 -6.33 -2.99
C GLU A 125 8.56 -5.98 -3.73
N PHE A 126 7.81 -4.98 -3.25
CA PHE A 126 6.62 -4.48 -3.94
C PHE A 126 7.01 -3.65 -5.16
N ILE A 127 8.06 -2.85 -5.06
CA ILE A 127 8.62 -2.10 -6.20
C ILE A 127 9.10 -3.07 -7.28
N ASP A 128 9.85 -4.11 -6.91
CA ASP A 128 10.31 -5.15 -7.84
C ASP A 128 9.14 -5.82 -8.54
N PHE A 129 8.07 -6.15 -7.79
CA PHE A 129 6.84 -6.67 -8.35
C PHE A 129 6.22 -5.73 -9.39
N LEU A 130 6.17 -4.42 -9.13
CA LEU A 130 5.62 -3.42 -10.06
C LEU A 130 6.50 -3.26 -11.31
N LEU A 131 7.82 -3.30 -11.16
CA LEU A 131 8.78 -3.04 -12.22
C LEU A 131 9.11 -4.28 -13.08
N GLU A 132 8.81 -5.48 -12.61
CA GLU A 132 9.10 -6.74 -13.33
C GLU A 132 8.66 -6.72 -14.82
N PRO A 133 7.46 -6.21 -15.19
CA PRO A 133 7.07 -6.13 -16.61
C PRO A 133 7.92 -5.20 -17.46
N PHE A 134 8.72 -4.34 -16.82
CA PHE A 134 9.56 -3.33 -17.47
C PHE A 134 11.05 -3.66 -17.38
N ALA A 135 11.44 -4.78 -16.78
CA ALA A 135 12.83 -5.15 -16.48
C ALA A 135 13.76 -5.09 -17.70
N GLY A 136 13.26 -5.45 -18.90
CA GLY A 136 14.04 -5.34 -20.15
C GLY A 136 14.13 -3.92 -20.75
N LYS A 137 13.44 -2.94 -20.18
CA LYS A 137 13.39 -1.55 -20.64
C LYS A 137 14.11 -0.59 -19.68
N LEU A 138 14.37 -1.04 -18.45
CA LEU A 138 15.12 -0.27 -17.47
C LEU A 138 16.61 -0.41 -17.82
N SER A 139 17.29 0.72 -18.00
CA SER A 139 18.74 0.72 -18.26
C SER A 139 19.47 0.14 -17.04
N GLU A 140 20.60 -0.57 -17.28
CA GLU A 140 21.48 -1.12 -16.24
C GLU A 140 22.02 -0.04 -15.25
N ALA A 141 21.81 1.23 -15.56
CA ALA A 141 22.23 2.37 -14.75
C ALA A 141 21.23 2.78 -13.65
N ALA A 142 20.12 2.09 -13.48
CA ALA A 142 19.28 2.30 -12.31
C ALA A 142 19.98 1.68 -11.10
N GLU A 143 20.88 2.46 -10.45
CA GLU A 143 21.30 2.17 -9.08
C GLU A 143 20.02 1.88 -8.28
N THR A 144 20.04 0.78 -7.53
CA THR A 144 18.91 0.36 -6.70
C THR A 144 18.60 1.48 -5.72
N PHE A 145 17.65 2.35 -6.09
CA PHE A 145 17.24 3.47 -5.25
C PHE A 145 16.60 2.92 -3.97
N ASN A 146 17.31 3.06 -2.87
CA ASN A 146 16.81 2.66 -1.57
C ASN A 146 15.98 3.81 -0.97
N TYR A 147 14.65 3.78 -1.19
CA TYR A 147 13.75 4.81 -0.69
C TYR A 147 13.81 4.96 0.84
N ARG A 148 14.00 3.88 1.58
CA ARG A 148 14.10 3.92 3.04
C ARG A 148 15.34 4.70 3.49
N GLN A 149 16.49 4.41 2.90
CA GLN A 149 17.72 5.15 3.18
C GLN A 149 17.57 6.62 2.80
N PHE A 150 17.04 6.91 1.61
CA PHE A 150 16.76 8.28 1.17
C PHE A 150 15.88 9.03 2.18
N LYS A 151 14.83 8.40 2.69
CA LYS A 151 13.91 9.01 3.67
C LYS A 151 14.61 9.33 4.99
N GLU A 152 15.43 8.41 5.52
CA GLU A 152 16.24 8.67 6.73
C GLU A 152 17.20 9.85 6.53
N GLU A 153 17.88 9.92 5.39
CA GLU A 153 18.75 11.06 5.06
C GLU A 153 17.98 12.40 4.99
N GLN A 154 16.72 12.38 4.51
CA GLN A 154 15.90 13.60 4.52
C GLN A 154 15.47 14.01 5.95
N TYR A 155 15.18 13.02 6.82
CA TYR A 155 14.87 13.29 8.22
C TYR A 155 16.10 13.88 8.97
N ASP A 156 17.29 13.38 8.71
CA ASP A 156 18.53 13.92 9.27
C ASP A 156 18.74 15.38 8.84
N LYS A 157 18.56 15.67 7.54
CA LYS A 157 18.65 17.06 7.03
C LYS A 157 17.60 17.96 7.66
N LEU A 158 16.37 17.48 7.85
CA LEU A 158 15.32 18.24 8.52
C LEU A 158 15.67 18.48 9.99
N ALA A 159 16.17 17.48 10.69
CA ALA A 159 16.59 17.62 12.08
C ALA A 159 17.72 18.65 12.24
N ASP A 160 18.70 18.64 11.33
CA ASP A 160 19.77 19.64 11.34
C ASP A 160 19.26 21.04 11.03
N HIS A 161 18.34 21.17 10.07
CA HIS A 161 17.69 22.45 9.79
C HIS A 161 16.95 23.01 11.02
N VAL A 162 16.17 22.17 11.70
CA VAL A 162 15.46 22.55 12.93
C VAL A 162 16.45 22.97 14.02
N ARG A 163 17.53 22.21 14.25
CA ARG A 163 18.56 22.55 15.25
C ARG A 163 19.20 23.92 14.99
N GLN A 164 19.39 24.27 13.73
CA GLN A 164 20.01 25.56 13.35
C GLN A 164 19.08 26.77 13.49
N HIS A 165 17.76 26.56 13.38
CA HIS A 165 16.80 27.66 13.31
C HIS A 165 15.87 27.77 14.52
N VAL A 166 15.96 26.83 15.46
CA VAL A 166 15.13 26.80 16.67
C VAL A 166 15.97 26.93 17.91
N ASN A 167 15.54 27.76 18.86
CA ASN A 167 16.20 27.87 20.17
C ASN A 167 15.86 26.67 21.07
N LEU A 168 16.55 25.53 20.83
CA LEU A 168 16.34 24.28 21.58
C LEU A 168 16.51 24.47 23.10
N PRO A 169 17.53 25.22 23.63
CA PRO A 169 17.65 25.49 25.05
C PRO A 169 16.41 26.15 25.66
N LEU A 170 15.80 27.10 24.94
CA LEU A 170 14.57 27.74 25.40
C LEU A 170 13.39 26.72 25.44
N ILE A 171 13.27 25.88 24.44
CA ILE A 171 12.21 24.83 24.42
C ILE A 171 12.38 23.89 25.61
N TYR A 172 13.59 23.38 25.84
CA TYR A 172 13.85 22.51 26.98
C TYR A 172 13.57 23.20 28.32
N LYS A 173 13.94 24.47 28.44
CA LYS A 173 13.62 25.26 29.63
C LYS A 173 12.12 25.36 29.87
N ILE A 174 11.33 25.68 28.85
CA ILE A 174 9.85 25.73 28.94
C ILE A 174 9.26 24.41 29.39
N LEU A 175 9.77 23.28 28.86
CA LEU A 175 9.30 21.95 29.20
C LEU A 175 9.64 21.54 30.65
N THR A 176 10.79 22.00 31.18
CA THR A 176 11.21 21.69 32.55
C THR A 176 10.62 22.61 33.60
N ASP A 177 10.36 23.88 33.28
CA ASP A 177 9.82 24.86 34.21
C ASP A 177 8.29 24.72 34.42
N ASN A 178 7.60 23.89 33.62
CA ASN A 178 6.16 23.61 33.73
C ASN A 178 5.82 22.28 34.43
N ASN A 179 6.78 21.67 35.13
CA ASN A 179 6.55 20.47 35.96
C ASN A 179 6.63 20.78 37.45
#